data_60c0bcfb7777da620fdb9966e328dff5
#
_entry.id   60c0bcfb7777da620fdb9966e328dff5
#
_cell.length_a   1.000
_cell.length_b   1.000
_cell.length_c   1.000
_cell.angle_alpha   90.00
_cell.angle_beta   90.00
_cell.angle_gamma   90.00
#
_symmetry.space_group_name_H-M   'P 1'
#
loop_
_entity.id
_entity.type
_entity.pdbx_description
1 polymer ?
#
loop_
_entity_poly.entity_id
_entity_poly.type
_entity_poly.pdbx_seq_one_letter_code
_entity_poly.pdbx_strand_id
1 'polypeptide(L)'
;MKKFALILSLLGVFSCTSKDIIIEEISFLYDNSNAQPSLTSSNGSLALTWISSDKDMNASLNFRQFKNEKWTNPQTLAIGSDWFINWADFPTHAISGDQVLTSYLKKSASGTYTYDIFLNLQKLSGEKIKEDFILNTDGFKAEHGFVSISKNNNKGFFITWLDGRNTVEKELNGNHKPMTIRFA
;
A
#
# COMPACT_ATOMS: atom_id res chain seq x y z
N MET A 1 31.88 54.03 51.38
CA MET A 1 32.25 53.51 50.04
C MET A 1 31.43 52.24 49.78
N LYS A 2 30.37 52.30 48.98
CA LYS A 2 29.50 51.17 48.64
C LYS A 2 29.98 50.55 47.34
N LYS A 3 30.40 49.23 47.37
CA LYS A 3 30.80 48.49 46.19
C LYS A 3 29.53 47.95 45.51
N PHE A 4 29.23 48.42 44.32
CA PHE A 4 28.21 47.87 43.43
C PHE A 4 28.78 46.63 42.73
N ALA A 5 28.23 45.48 42.98
CA ALA A 5 28.51 44.27 42.23
C ALA A 5 27.60 44.20 41.00
N LEU A 6 28.20 44.27 39.82
CA LEU A 6 27.47 44.14 38.55
C LEU A 6 27.35 42.64 38.23
N ILE A 7 26.14 42.09 38.38
CA ILE A 7 25.83 40.74 37.98
C ILE A 7 25.48 40.76 36.47
N LEU A 8 26.41 40.32 35.65
CA LEU A 8 26.20 40.12 34.21
C LEU A 8 25.49 38.79 33.99
N SER A 9 24.14 38.83 33.79
CA SER A 9 23.35 37.66 33.44
C SER A 9 23.62 37.29 31.97
N LEU A 10 24.32 36.19 31.77
CA LEU A 10 24.52 35.55 30.46
C LEU A 10 23.19 34.91 30.02
N LEU A 11 22.39 35.61 29.24
CA LEU A 11 21.27 35.04 28.52
C LEU A 11 21.82 34.19 27.36
N GLY A 12 21.92 32.90 27.60
CA GLY A 12 22.21 31.94 26.55
C GLY A 12 21.05 31.88 25.55
N VAL A 13 21.20 32.52 24.40
CA VAL A 13 20.33 32.32 23.24
C VAL A 13 20.54 30.90 22.70
N PHE A 14 19.66 29.98 23.12
CA PHE A 14 19.54 28.72 22.42
C PHE A 14 18.95 29.01 21.05
N SER A 15 19.82 29.19 20.06
CA SER A 15 19.41 29.19 18.66
C SER A 15 19.00 27.76 18.29
N CYS A 16 17.71 27.52 18.17
CA CYS A 16 17.18 26.30 17.59
C CYS A 16 17.54 26.35 16.10
N THR A 17 18.62 25.69 15.69
CA THR A 17 18.92 25.51 14.27
C THR A 17 17.89 24.53 13.71
N SER A 18 16.88 25.02 12.99
CA SER A 18 16.05 24.18 12.14
C SER A 18 16.98 23.55 11.11
N LYS A 19 17.01 22.22 11.08
CA LYS A 19 17.64 21.53 9.95
C LYS A 19 16.78 21.77 8.72
N ASP A 20 17.35 22.32 7.69
CA ASP A 20 16.65 22.44 6.40
C ASP A 20 16.23 21.07 5.92
N ILE A 21 14.98 20.97 5.45
CA ILE A 21 14.51 19.75 4.78
C ILE A 21 15.05 19.79 3.37
N ILE A 22 15.91 18.82 3.05
CA ILE A 22 16.42 18.63 1.70
C ILE A 22 15.50 17.64 0.98
N ILE A 23 14.99 18.04 -0.17
CA ILE A 23 14.18 17.18 -1.05
C ILE A 23 15.07 16.86 -2.26
N GLU A 24 15.36 15.58 -2.44
CA GLU A 24 16.12 15.09 -3.59
C GLU A 24 15.24 14.15 -4.42
N GLU A 25 15.28 14.33 -5.74
CA GLU A 25 14.60 13.44 -6.67
C GLU A 25 15.45 12.18 -6.89
N ILE A 26 14.85 11.01 -6.67
CA ILE A 26 15.48 9.73 -6.95
C ILE A 26 15.01 9.26 -8.32
N SER A 27 15.95 9.14 -9.27
CA SER A 27 15.63 8.68 -10.63
C SER A 27 14.96 7.32 -10.63
N PHE A 28 13.82 7.25 -11.31
CA PHE A 28 13.02 6.05 -11.49
C PHE A 28 12.63 5.91 -12.96
N LEU A 29 13.06 4.83 -13.61
CA LEU A 29 12.68 4.55 -14.99
C LEU A 29 11.23 4.08 -15.02
N TYR A 30 10.40 4.81 -15.72
CA TYR A 30 8.97 4.55 -15.89
C TYR A 30 8.54 4.82 -17.34
N ASP A 31 7.37 4.32 -17.70
CA ASP A 31 6.66 4.68 -18.93
C ASP A 31 5.31 5.35 -18.61
N ASN A 32 4.62 5.83 -19.63
CA ASN A 32 3.37 6.58 -19.47
C ASN A 32 2.15 5.70 -19.13
N SER A 33 2.32 4.38 -19.11
CA SER A 33 1.24 3.43 -18.76
C SER A 33 1.20 3.08 -17.27
N ASN A 34 2.08 3.66 -16.46
CA ASN A 34 2.19 3.38 -15.03
C ASN A 34 1.19 4.18 -14.20
N ALA A 35 0.58 3.53 -13.22
CA ALA A 35 -0.41 4.10 -12.32
C ALA A 35 -0.35 3.48 -10.92
N GLN A 36 -1.07 4.06 -9.97
CA GLN A 36 -1.34 3.54 -8.63
C GLN A 36 -0.07 3.14 -7.84
N PRO A 37 0.87 4.07 -7.65
CA PRO A 37 2.07 3.79 -6.88
C PRO A 37 1.73 3.60 -5.38
N SER A 38 2.31 2.56 -4.77
CA SER A 38 2.24 2.34 -3.32
C SER A 38 3.64 2.14 -2.77
N LEU A 39 4.05 3.03 -1.86
CA LEU A 39 5.39 3.04 -1.27
C LEU A 39 5.31 2.63 0.20
N THR A 40 6.13 1.66 0.60
CA THR A 40 6.27 1.25 1.98
C THR A 40 7.73 1.24 2.40
N SER A 41 7.99 1.29 3.71
CA SER A 41 9.33 1.15 4.26
C SER A 41 9.39 -0.07 5.18
N SER A 42 10.48 -0.82 5.10
CA SER A 42 10.73 -1.95 6.00
C SER A 42 12.24 -2.13 6.19
N ASN A 43 12.68 -2.18 7.46
CA ASN A 43 14.08 -2.43 7.83
C ASN A 43 15.09 -1.51 7.09
N GLY A 44 14.78 -0.21 6.98
CA GLY A 44 15.65 0.77 6.33
C GLY A 44 15.68 0.71 4.80
N SER A 45 14.85 -0.12 4.18
CA SER A 45 14.68 -0.19 2.72
C SER A 45 13.28 0.31 2.33
N LEU A 46 13.17 0.93 1.16
CA LEU A 46 11.88 1.28 0.57
C LEU A 46 11.45 0.17 -0.36
N ALA A 47 10.14 -0.02 -0.48
CA ALA A 47 9.53 -0.92 -1.45
C ALA A 47 8.41 -0.17 -2.17
N LEU A 48 8.38 -0.29 -3.50
CA LEU A 48 7.41 0.35 -4.36
C LEU A 48 6.71 -0.70 -5.20
N THR A 49 5.39 -0.65 -5.22
CA THR A 49 4.54 -1.33 -6.21
C THR A 49 3.84 -0.31 -7.08
N TRP A 50 3.54 -0.68 -8.33
CA TRP A 50 2.74 0.10 -9.27
C TRP A 50 2.08 -0.82 -10.27
N ILE A 51 1.01 -0.35 -10.91
CA ILE A 51 0.38 -1.03 -12.03
C ILE A 51 0.89 -0.44 -13.34
N SER A 52 1.22 -1.31 -14.29
CA SER A 52 1.38 -0.97 -15.70
C SER A 52 0.27 -1.63 -16.50
N SER A 53 -0.29 -0.93 -17.49
CA SER A 53 -1.31 -1.48 -18.38
C SER A 53 -0.83 -1.41 -19.83
N ASP A 54 -1.11 -2.43 -20.61
CA ASP A 54 -0.85 -2.45 -22.04
C ASP A 54 -2.05 -1.91 -22.85
N LYS A 55 -1.92 -1.92 -24.18
CA LYS A 55 -2.97 -1.44 -25.09
C LYS A 55 -4.24 -2.29 -25.07
N ASP A 56 -4.12 -3.55 -24.69
CA ASP A 56 -5.21 -4.52 -24.62
C ASP A 56 -5.82 -4.59 -23.22
N MET A 57 -5.49 -3.60 -22.35
CA MET A 57 -5.95 -3.50 -20.97
C MET A 57 -5.49 -4.66 -20.06
N ASN A 58 -4.46 -5.41 -20.45
CA ASN A 58 -3.82 -6.31 -19.52
C ASN A 58 -3.01 -5.51 -18.52
N ALA A 59 -3.21 -5.80 -17.25
CA ALA A 59 -2.53 -5.16 -16.15
C ALA A 59 -1.42 -6.03 -15.59
N SER A 60 -0.34 -5.40 -15.16
CA SER A 60 0.72 -6.03 -14.38
C SER A 60 0.98 -5.24 -13.11
N LEU A 61 1.03 -5.93 -11.98
CA LEU A 61 1.50 -5.39 -10.70
C LEU A 61 3.00 -5.59 -10.61
N ASN A 62 3.73 -4.51 -10.56
CA ASN A 62 5.17 -4.49 -10.54
C ASN A 62 5.71 -4.07 -9.17
N PHE A 63 6.93 -4.47 -8.86
CA PHE A 63 7.58 -4.27 -7.58
C PHE A 63 9.05 -3.97 -7.75
N ARG A 64 9.56 -3.03 -6.95
CA ARG A 64 11.00 -2.75 -6.77
C ARG A 64 11.32 -2.45 -5.31
N GLN A 65 12.56 -2.67 -4.93
CA GLN A 65 13.11 -2.20 -3.68
C GLN A 65 14.20 -1.15 -3.93
N PHE A 66 14.25 -0.16 -3.05
CA PHE A 66 15.36 0.80 -3.01
C PHE A 66 16.29 0.40 -1.86
N LYS A 67 17.48 -0.07 -2.23
CA LYS A 67 18.50 -0.55 -1.30
C LYS A 67 19.87 -0.03 -1.74
N ASN A 68 20.72 0.34 -0.78
CA ASN A 68 22.08 0.83 -1.08
C ASN A 68 22.04 1.93 -2.15
N GLU A 69 21.12 2.90 -1.99
CA GLU A 69 20.94 4.06 -2.87
C GLU A 69 20.57 3.72 -4.32
N LYS A 70 20.03 2.53 -4.58
CA LYS A 70 19.64 2.07 -5.91
C LYS A 70 18.33 1.28 -5.90
N TRP A 71 17.57 1.45 -6.97
CA TRP A 71 16.42 0.58 -7.25
C TRP A 71 16.89 -0.77 -7.78
N THR A 72 16.30 -1.85 -7.26
CA THR A 72 16.48 -3.20 -7.84
C THR A 72 15.84 -3.27 -9.24
N ASN A 73 16.12 -4.32 -9.99
CA ASN A 73 15.36 -4.62 -11.19
C ASN A 73 13.88 -4.84 -10.84
N PRO A 74 12.94 -4.44 -11.72
CA PRO A 74 11.53 -4.67 -11.50
C PRO A 74 11.22 -6.17 -11.49
N GLN A 75 10.28 -6.55 -10.62
CA GLN A 75 9.68 -7.88 -10.59
C GLN A 75 8.19 -7.72 -10.86
N THR A 76 7.62 -8.56 -11.72
CA THR A 76 6.18 -8.62 -11.90
C THR A 76 5.59 -9.61 -10.90
N LEU A 77 4.70 -9.12 -10.04
CA LEU A 77 4.08 -9.90 -8.96
C LEU A 77 2.80 -10.60 -9.41
N ALA A 78 2.04 -9.97 -10.30
CA ALA A 78 0.79 -10.50 -10.85
C ALA A 78 0.52 -9.92 -12.24
N ILE A 79 -0.25 -10.65 -13.05
CA ILE A 79 -0.73 -10.21 -14.38
C ILE A 79 -2.20 -10.63 -14.51
N GLY A 80 -3.03 -9.80 -15.11
CA GLY A 80 -4.43 -10.12 -15.40
C GLY A 80 -5.11 -9.09 -16.29
N SER A 81 -6.27 -9.46 -16.85
CA SER A 81 -7.10 -8.60 -17.71
C SER A 81 -8.47 -8.29 -17.10
N ASP A 82 -8.79 -8.92 -15.97
CA ASP A 82 -10.05 -8.80 -15.24
C ASP A 82 -9.97 -7.88 -14.01
N TRP A 83 -8.94 -7.04 -13.94
CA TRP A 83 -8.68 -6.21 -12.78
C TRP A 83 -9.58 -4.98 -12.71
N PHE A 84 -9.94 -4.62 -11.48
CA PHE A 84 -10.60 -3.35 -11.20
C PHE A 84 -9.55 -2.30 -10.85
N ILE A 85 -9.10 -1.56 -11.86
CA ILE A 85 -8.12 -0.48 -11.71
C ILE A 85 -8.87 0.84 -11.61
N ASN A 86 -8.69 1.56 -10.51
CA ASN A 86 -9.36 2.82 -10.25
C ASN A 86 -8.42 3.81 -9.55
N TRP A 87 -8.82 5.04 -9.40
CA TRP A 87 -8.00 6.12 -8.87
C TRP A 87 -7.97 6.22 -7.34
N ALA A 88 -8.76 5.43 -6.62
CA ALA A 88 -8.96 5.55 -5.17
C ALA A 88 -8.47 4.33 -4.39
N ASP A 89 -8.58 3.12 -4.93
CA ASP A 89 -8.28 1.87 -4.25
C ASP A 89 -7.06 1.20 -4.88
N PHE A 90 -5.91 1.54 -4.36
CA PHE A 90 -4.61 1.14 -4.90
C PHE A 90 -4.18 -0.24 -4.40
N PRO A 91 -3.47 -1.02 -5.22
CA PRO A 91 -2.74 -2.18 -4.74
C PRO A 91 -1.86 -1.82 -3.56
N THR A 92 -1.84 -2.66 -2.55
CA THR A 92 -0.98 -2.45 -1.37
C THR A 92 -0.08 -3.65 -1.16
N HIS A 93 1.00 -3.45 -0.40
CA HIS A 93 1.94 -4.51 -0.10
C HIS A 93 2.58 -4.31 1.28
N ALA A 94 3.10 -5.42 1.83
CA ALA A 94 4.00 -5.37 2.98
C ALA A 94 5.08 -6.44 2.85
N ILE A 95 6.22 -6.21 3.52
CA ILE A 95 7.33 -7.15 3.59
C ILE A 95 7.45 -7.67 5.02
N SER A 96 7.51 -9.01 5.17
CA SER A 96 7.76 -9.70 6.43
C SER A 96 8.87 -10.75 6.23
N GLY A 97 10.03 -10.52 6.83
CA GLY A 97 11.21 -11.34 6.57
C GLY A 97 11.69 -11.25 5.12
N ASP A 98 11.72 -12.37 4.44
CA ASP A 98 12.05 -12.50 3.01
C ASP A 98 10.82 -12.59 2.09
N GLN A 99 9.63 -12.40 2.64
CA GLN A 99 8.37 -12.51 1.92
C GLN A 99 7.73 -11.14 1.66
N VAL A 100 7.07 -11.00 0.52
CA VAL A 100 6.20 -9.88 0.17
C VAL A 100 4.80 -10.41 -0.10
N LEU A 101 3.82 -9.82 0.59
CA LEU A 101 2.39 -10.00 0.34
C LEU A 101 1.86 -8.77 -0.36
N THR A 102 1.10 -8.97 -1.43
CA THR A 102 0.48 -7.89 -2.21
C THR A 102 -1.01 -8.14 -2.40
N SER A 103 -1.78 -7.06 -2.52
CA SER A 103 -3.20 -7.13 -2.87
C SER A 103 -3.48 -6.39 -4.18
N TYR A 104 -4.49 -6.84 -4.90
CA TYR A 104 -5.07 -6.21 -6.08
C TYR A 104 -6.53 -6.63 -6.21
N LEU A 105 -7.29 -5.92 -7.04
CA LEU A 105 -8.73 -6.10 -7.15
C LEU A 105 -9.10 -6.71 -8.50
N LYS A 106 -9.98 -7.71 -8.48
CA LYS A 106 -10.56 -8.30 -9.70
C LYS A 106 -12.07 -8.13 -9.71
N LYS A 107 -12.60 -7.84 -10.89
CA LYS A 107 -14.04 -7.80 -11.11
C LYS A 107 -14.66 -9.18 -10.81
N SER A 108 -15.72 -9.21 -10.03
CA SER A 108 -16.43 -10.44 -9.66
C SER A 108 -17.84 -10.51 -10.23
N ALA A 109 -18.35 -9.40 -10.78
CA ALA A 109 -19.59 -9.32 -11.55
C ALA A 109 -19.64 -8.04 -12.40
N SER A 110 -20.75 -7.84 -13.15
CA SER A 110 -20.93 -6.71 -14.08
C SER A 110 -21.16 -5.36 -13.40
N GLY A 111 -21.47 -5.30 -12.12
CA GLY A 111 -21.65 -4.05 -11.37
C GLY A 111 -20.36 -3.21 -11.34
N THR A 112 -20.51 -1.88 -11.34
CA THR A 112 -19.33 -0.97 -11.35
C THR A 112 -18.42 -1.23 -10.16
N TYR A 113 -19.00 -1.33 -8.97
CA TYR A 113 -18.30 -1.56 -7.71
C TYR A 113 -18.50 -2.98 -7.19
N THR A 114 -18.34 -3.98 -8.07
CA THR A 114 -18.44 -5.39 -7.72
C THR A 114 -17.13 -6.07 -8.04
N TYR A 115 -16.30 -6.21 -7.02
CA TYR A 115 -14.97 -6.77 -7.13
C TYR A 115 -14.53 -7.44 -5.83
N ASP A 116 -13.60 -8.37 -5.95
CA ASP A 116 -13.03 -9.13 -4.86
C ASP A 116 -11.54 -8.80 -4.69
N ILE A 117 -11.03 -8.99 -3.49
CA ILE A 117 -9.62 -8.77 -3.16
C ILE A 117 -8.86 -10.06 -3.41
N PHE A 118 -7.83 -9.96 -4.25
CA PHE A 118 -6.89 -11.03 -4.52
C PHE A 118 -5.52 -10.72 -3.93
N LEU A 119 -4.83 -11.76 -3.52
CA LEU A 119 -3.53 -11.69 -2.88
C LEU A 119 -2.51 -12.56 -3.61
N ASN A 120 -1.26 -12.07 -3.65
CA ASN A 120 -0.10 -12.86 -4.03
C ASN A 120 0.94 -12.82 -2.90
N LEU A 121 1.48 -13.98 -2.57
CA LEU A 121 2.56 -14.16 -1.62
C LEU A 121 3.77 -14.75 -2.34
N GLN A 122 4.90 -14.07 -2.29
CA GLN A 122 6.15 -14.56 -2.86
C GLN A 122 7.36 -14.16 -1.99
N LYS A 123 8.51 -14.79 -2.24
CA LYS A 123 9.77 -14.34 -1.67
C LYS A 123 10.31 -13.12 -2.43
N LEU A 124 11.12 -12.33 -1.75
CA LEU A 124 11.85 -11.21 -2.36
C LEU A 124 12.83 -11.66 -3.46
N SER A 125 13.16 -12.96 -3.50
CA SER A 125 13.92 -13.59 -4.59
C SER A 125 13.12 -13.77 -5.87
N GLY A 126 11.78 -13.62 -5.82
CA GLY A 126 10.87 -13.89 -6.93
C GLY A 126 10.23 -15.29 -6.88
N GLU A 127 10.61 -16.14 -5.93
CA GLU A 127 9.98 -17.47 -5.75
C GLU A 127 8.53 -17.29 -5.28
N LYS A 128 7.60 -17.81 -6.05
CA LYS A 128 6.16 -17.74 -5.77
C LYS A 128 5.78 -18.77 -4.71
N ILE A 129 5.05 -18.34 -3.68
CA ILE A 129 4.58 -19.19 -2.59
C ILE A 129 3.10 -19.50 -2.78
N LYS A 130 2.29 -18.46 -3.03
CA LYS A 130 0.86 -18.60 -3.31
C LYS A 130 0.40 -17.44 -4.18
N GLU A 131 -0.28 -17.76 -5.28
CA GLU A 131 -0.72 -16.76 -6.24
C GLU A 131 -2.24 -16.74 -6.35
N ASP A 132 -2.74 -15.56 -6.68
CA ASP A 132 -4.11 -15.33 -7.13
C ASP A 132 -5.17 -15.94 -6.19
N PHE A 133 -4.96 -15.77 -4.87
CA PHE A 133 -5.91 -16.28 -3.89
C PHE A 133 -6.78 -15.17 -3.31
N ILE A 134 -8.07 -15.49 -3.19
CA ILE A 134 -9.08 -14.54 -2.71
C ILE A 134 -8.98 -14.33 -1.20
N LEU A 135 -9.10 -13.06 -0.74
CA LEU A 135 -9.14 -12.70 0.67
C LEU A 135 -10.56 -12.79 1.24
N ASN A 136 -11.53 -12.18 0.58
CA ASN A 136 -12.92 -12.14 1.01
C ASN A 136 -13.69 -13.37 0.52
N THR A 137 -13.76 -14.41 1.35
CA THR A 137 -14.36 -15.71 0.99
C THR A 137 -15.86 -15.81 1.32
N ASP A 138 -16.56 -14.67 1.38
CA ASP A 138 -17.97 -14.61 1.77
C ASP A 138 -18.97 -14.96 0.66
N GLY A 139 -18.51 -14.92 -0.61
CA GLY A 139 -19.30 -15.24 -1.78
C GLY A 139 -20.28 -14.15 -2.24
N PHE A 140 -20.35 -13.00 -1.57
CA PHE A 140 -21.19 -11.88 -1.97
C PHE A 140 -20.59 -11.14 -3.17
N LYS A 141 -21.46 -10.71 -4.09
CA LYS A 141 -21.09 -9.85 -5.21
C LYS A 141 -21.27 -8.38 -4.82
N ALA A 142 -20.29 -7.88 -4.09
CA ALA A 142 -20.28 -6.55 -3.50
C ALA A 142 -18.91 -5.88 -3.71
N GLU A 143 -18.77 -4.70 -3.15
CA GLU A 143 -17.50 -3.99 -3.10
C GLU A 143 -16.62 -4.51 -1.96
N HIS A 144 -15.41 -4.99 -2.27
CA HIS A 144 -14.41 -5.44 -1.30
C HIS A 144 -13.07 -4.80 -1.64
N GLY A 145 -12.63 -3.82 -0.85
CA GLY A 145 -11.41 -3.09 -1.19
C GLY A 145 -10.86 -2.25 -0.06
N PHE A 146 -10.12 -1.18 -0.41
CA PHE A 146 -9.45 -0.28 0.52
C PHE A 146 -8.55 -1.05 1.49
N VAL A 147 -7.75 -1.91 0.91
CA VAL A 147 -6.90 -2.86 1.65
C VAL A 147 -5.73 -2.15 2.29
N SER A 148 -5.43 -2.51 3.53
CA SER A 148 -4.19 -2.14 4.19
C SER A 148 -3.50 -3.41 4.70
N ILE A 149 -2.20 -3.53 4.41
CA ILE A 149 -1.39 -4.68 4.82
C ILE A 149 -0.25 -4.18 5.70
N SER A 150 -0.02 -4.88 6.81
CA SER A 150 1.09 -4.63 7.72
C SER A 150 1.80 -5.94 8.07
N LYS A 151 3.11 -5.86 8.33
CA LYS A 151 3.85 -7.03 8.82
C LYS A 151 3.42 -7.37 10.24
N ASN A 152 3.35 -8.67 10.54
CA ASN A 152 3.26 -9.18 11.89
C ASN A 152 4.66 -9.52 12.41
N ASN A 153 4.99 -9.12 13.65
CA ASN A 153 6.29 -9.39 14.26
C ASN A 153 6.61 -10.90 14.41
N ASN A 154 5.58 -11.75 14.43
CA ASN A 154 5.70 -13.21 14.57
C ASN A 154 5.78 -13.97 13.22
N LYS A 155 6.23 -13.34 12.16
CA LYS A 155 6.25 -13.85 10.79
C LYS A 155 4.84 -14.02 10.21
N GLY A 156 4.44 -13.11 9.36
CA GLY A 156 3.12 -13.09 8.74
C GLY A 156 2.68 -11.66 8.48
N PHE A 157 1.39 -11.52 8.25
CA PHE A 157 0.80 -10.24 7.86
C PHE A 157 -0.51 -10.03 8.59
N PHE A 158 -0.81 -8.77 8.88
CA PHE A 158 -2.15 -8.31 9.22
C PHE A 158 -2.73 -7.62 8.01
N ILE A 159 -4.00 -7.90 7.71
CA ILE A 159 -4.72 -7.31 6.59
C ILE A 159 -6.03 -6.73 7.12
N THR A 160 -6.36 -5.52 6.70
CA THR A 160 -7.68 -4.92 6.93
C THR A 160 -8.27 -4.45 5.61
N TRP A 161 -9.60 -4.48 5.48
CA TRP A 161 -10.30 -4.02 4.28
C TRP A 161 -11.69 -3.51 4.61
N LEU A 162 -12.28 -2.73 3.70
CA LEU A 162 -13.70 -2.43 3.69
C LEU A 162 -14.45 -3.53 2.96
N ASP A 163 -15.50 -4.02 3.60
CA ASP A 163 -16.29 -5.16 3.16
C ASP A 163 -17.74 -4.76 2.95
N GLY A 164 -18.18 -4.86 1.71
CA GLY A 164 -19.50 -4.44 1.27
C GLY A 164 -20.59 -5.52 1.33
N ARG A 165 -20.33 -6.71 1.89
CA ARG A 165 -21.34 -7.78 1.94
C ARG A 165 -22.69 -7.36 2.51
N ASN A 166 -22.68 -6.42 3.47
CA ASN A 166 -23.91 -5.92 4.06
C ASN A 166 -24.66 -4.95 3.13
N THR A 167 -24.00 -4.34 2.15
CA THR A 167 -24.60 -3.35 1.25
C THR A 167 -25.54 -3.97 0.22
N VAL A 168 -25.49 -5.28 0.02
CA VAL A 168 -26.40 -5.99 -0.89
C VAL A 168 -27.81 -6.08 -0.32
N GLU A 169 -27.97 -5.94 0.99
CA GLU A 169 -29.24 -5.88 1.67
C GLU A 169 -29.65 -4.42 1.93
N LYS A 170 -30.95 -4.16 1.86
CA LYS A 170 -31.49 -2.85 2.22
C LYS A 170 -32.06 -2.89 3.63
N GLU A 171 -31.97 -1.76 4.33
CA GLU A 171 -32.69 -1.51 5.56
C GLU A 171 -34.20 -1.35 5.27
N LEU A 172 -35.03 -1.40 6.31
CA LEU A 172 -36.50 -1.21 6.19
C LEU A 172 -36.86 0.16 5.58
N ASN A 173 -36.02 1.17 5.72
CA ASN A 173 -36.20 2.51 5.14
C ASN A 173 -35.75 2.60 3.67
N GLY A 174 -35.28 1.48 3.07
CA GLY A 174 -34.81 1.39 1.68
C GLY A 174 -33.33 1.78 1.46
N ASN A 175 -32.61 2.25 2.48
CA ASN A 175 -31.19 2.56 2.40
C ASN A 175 -30.34 1.30 2.38
N HIS A 176 -29.16 1.37 1.76
CA HIS A 176 -28.16 0.30 1.86
C HIS A 176 -27.54 0.29 3.24
N LYS A 177 -27.31 -0.89 3.80
CA LYS A 177 -26.51 -1.05 5.01
C LYS A 177 -25.05 -0.60 4.76
N PRO A 178 -24.36 -0.07 5.77
CA PRO A 178 -23.00 0.42 5.60
C PRO A 178 -22.01 -0.74 5.35
N MET A 179 -20.90 -0.41 4.69
CA MET A 179 -19.72 -1.27 4.65
C MET A 179 -19.15 -1.46 6.06
N THR A 180 -18.43 -2.54 6.28
CA THR A 180 -17.79 -2.87 7.56
C THR A 180 -16.30 -3.09 7.39
N ILE A 181 -15.52 -2.76 8.42
CA ILE A 181 -14.10 -3.10 8.44
C ILE A 181 -13.96 -4.57 8.82
N ARG A 182 -13.16 -5.29 8.05
CA ARG A 182 -12.75 -6.67 8.33
C ARG A 182 -11.24 -6.75 8.47
N PHE A 183 -10.77 -7.83 9.08
CA PHE A 183 -9.33 -8.09 9.26
C PHE A 183 -9.05 -9.60 9.23
N ALA A 184 -7.82 -9.94 8.86
CA ALA A 184 -7.26 -11.29 8.84
C ALA A 184 -5.77 -11.25 9.26
#